data_6f0df446197b34253cf06337e30b03c6
#
_entry.id   6f0df446197b34253cf06337e30b03c6
#
_cell.length_a   1.000
_cell.length_b   1.000
_cell.length_c   1.000
_cell.angle_alpha   90.00
_cell.angle_beta   90.00
_cell.angle_gamma   90.00
#
_symmetry.space_group_name_H-M   'P 1'
#
loop_
_entity.id
_entity.type
_entity.pdbx_description
1 polymer ?
#
loop_
_entity_poly.entity_id
_entity_poly.type
_entity_poly.pdbx_seq_one_letter_code
_entity_poly.pdbx_strand_id
1 'polypeptide(L)'
;MTVLRQALGLACAQALECLQPVSVALHQGQCRINVNRNVESVDGWWVGINPRRDSDPTLTALVFSKRDGSPAAVLYSYAIKSSVLENVTMSNGEHYASADVTGAAGVKAEARLGCPVLFLMSAAGDQVPCKKGNYLELDSRGHFQAINLAEQSWQILDFLSNILCDSLCQTVNCSSARPLNGKLGLHRSHFPVPDRFPIPKISRSRRYNTIII
;
A
#
# COMPACT_ATOMS: atom_id res chain seq x y z
N MET A 1 -13.25 20.16 4.36
CA MET A 1 -12.12 20.88 3.70
C MET A 1 -11.28 21.70 4.69
N THR A 2 -11.87 22.44 5.63
CA THR A 2 -11.16 23.31 6.60
C THR A 2 -10.23 22.53 7.54
N VAL A 3 -10.70 21.43 8.12
CA VAL A 3 -9.93 20.58 9.07
C VAL A 3 -8.66 20.00 8.42
N LEU A 4 -8.79 19.45 7.20
CA LEU A 4 -7.64 18.89 6.50
C LEU A 4 -6.59 19.99 6.16
N ARG A 5 -7.03 21.17 5.72
CA ARG A 5 -6.14 22.31 5.44
C ARG A 5 -5.40 22.76 6.70
N GLN A 6 -6.09 22.86 7.83
CA GLN A 6 -5.48 23.21 9.11
C GLN A 6 -4.47 22.15 9.57
N ALA A 7 -4.82 20.87 9.49
CA ALA A 7 -3.92 19.77 9.84
C ALA A 7 -2.64 19.77 8.98
N LEU A 8 -2.78 19.97 7.66
CA LEU A 8 -1.62 20.09 6.76
C LEU A 8 -0.76 21.31 7.08
N GLY A 9 -1.38 22.46 7.36
CA GLY A 9 -0.65 23.67 7.75
C GLY A 9 0.16 23.49 9.03
N LEU A 10 -0.45 22.86 10.06
CA LEU A 10 0.23 22.55 11.32
C LEU A 10 1.37 21.56 11.11
N ALA A 11 1.16 20.50 10.34
CA ALA A 11 2.20 19.51 10.05
C ALA A 11 3.40 20.15 9.31
N CYS A 12 3.14 21.03 8.34
CA CYS A 12 4.21 21.77 7.66
C CYS A 12 4.98 22.71 8.60
N ALA A 13 4.28 23.45 9.47
CA ALA A 13 4.92 24.33 10.44
C ALA A 13 5.81 23.53 11.41
N GLN A 14 5.31 22.45 11.97
CA GLN A 14 6.09 21.56 12.85
C GLN A 14 7.31 20.97 12.15
N ALA A 15 7.17 20.54 10.90
CA ALA A 15 8.27 20.00 10.12
C ALA A 15 9.39 21.06 9.90
N LEU A 16 9.02 22.32 9.65
CA LEU A 16 9.97 23.42 9.50
C LEU A 16 10.72 23.75 10.81
N GLU A 17 10.04 23.69 11.94
CA GLU A 17 10.65 23.91 13.26
C GLU A 17 11.62 22.79 13.65
N CYS A 18 11.41 21.56 13.12
CA CYS A 18 12.22 20.37 13.42
C CYS A 18 13.32 20.10 12.39
N LEU A 19 13.63 21.06 11.49
CA LEU A 19 14.68 20.87 10.47
C LEU A 19 16.05 20.61 11.12
N GLN A 20 16.71 19.55 10.65
CA GLN A 20 18.05 19.17 11.09
C GLN A 20 18.83 18.54 9.93
N PRO A 21 20.18 18.65 9.95
CA PRO A 21 21.02 17.94 8.98
C PRO A 21 20.87 16.42 9.14
N VAL A 22 20.67 15.72 8.03
CA VAL A 22 20.57 14.26 7.97
C VAL A 22 21.42 13.70 6.84
N SER A 23 21.87 12.47 7.00
CA SER A 23 22.35 11.64 5.89
C SER A 23 21.20 10.79 5.37
N VAL A 24 21.24 10.43 4.08
CA VAL A 24 20.19 9.63 3.45
C VAL A 24 20.82 8.38 2.86
N ALA A 25 20.19 7.23 3.11
CA ALA A 25 20.60 5.96 2.51
C ALA A 25 19.38 5.24 1.93
N LEU A 26 19.62 4.54 0.82
CA LEU A 26 18.66 3.66 0.18
C LEU A 26 18.87 2.23 0.67
N HIS A 27 17.81 1.61 1.12
CA HIS A 27 17.74 0.21 1.52
C HIS A 27 16.73 -0.53 0.62
N GLN A 28 17.03 -1.77 0.28
CA GLN A 28 16.11 -2.63 -0.49
C GLN A 28 15.97 -3.99 0.17
N GLY A 29 14.74 -4.44 0.26
CA GLY A 29 14.33 -5.75 0.76
C GLY A 29 13.16 -6.28 -0.03
N GLN A 30 12.47 -7.24 0.53
CA GLN A 30 11.30 -7.87 -0.08
C GLN A 30 10.18 -8.03 0.93
N CYS A 31 8.94 -7.90 0.44
CA CYS A 31 7.73 -8.28 1.16
C CYS A 31 6.79 -8.99 0.17
N ARG A 32 6.07 -10.01 0.62
CA ARG A 32 5.23 -10.85 -0.26
C ARG A 32 3.78 -10.90 0.22
N ILE A 33 3.20 -9.73 0.48
CA ILE A 33 1.79 -9.61 0.83
C ILE A 33 0.93 -9.07 -0.32
N ASN A 34 1.55 -8.71 -1.44
CA ASN A 34 0.88 -8.28 -2.65
C ASN A 34 0.78 -9.41 -3.68
N VAL A 35 -0.26 -9.36 -4.48
CA VAL A 35 -0.47 -10.24 -5.64
C VAL A 35 -1.05 -9.44 -6.79
N ASN A 36 -0.95 -9.97 -8.01
CA ASN A 36 -1.59 -9.37 -9.17
C ASN A 36 -3.11 -9.46 -9.04
N ARG A 37 -3.82 -8.40 -9.44
CA ARG A 37 -5.28 -8.35 -9.38
C ARG A 37 -6.00 -8.74 -10.67
N ASN A 38 -5.27 -8.93 -11.78
CA ASN A 38 -5.86 -9.18 -13.08
C ASN A 38 -6.19 -10.66 -13.22
N VAL A 39 -7.48 -10.95 -13.23
CA VAL A 39 -8.03 -12.30 -13.39
C VAL A 39 -8.68 -12.40 -14.76
N GLU A 40 -8.27 -13.37 -15.55
CA GLU A 40 -8.87 -13.69 -16.85
C GLU A 40 -10.00 -14.71 -16.67
N SER A 41 -11.12 -14.44 -17.27
CA SER A 41 -12.29 -15.33 -17.31
C SER A 41 -12.86 -15.41 -18.72
N VAL A 42 -13.85 -16.26 -18.93
CA VAL A 42 -14.58 -16.36 -20.21
C VAL A 42 -15.27 -15.07 -20.62
N ASP A 43 -15.60 -14.21 -19.64
CA ASP A 43 -16.26 -12.91 -19.84
C ASP A 43 -15.27 -11.75 -19.94
N GLY A 44 -13.95 -12.01 -19.99
CA GLY A 44 -12.89 -11.01 -20.07
C GLY A 44 -12.09 -10.84 -18.79
N TRP A 45 -11.52 -9.65 -18.59
CA TRP A 45 -10.64 -9.35 -17.46
C TRP A 45 -11.41 -8.76 -16.28
N TRP A 46 -11.14 -9.31 -15.10
CA TRP A 46 -11.77 -8.91 -13.84
C TRP A 46 -10.73 -8.47 -12.81
N VAL A 47 -11.17 -7.66 -11.86
CA VAL A 47 -10.39 -7.32 -10.68
C VAL A 47 -10.57 -8.41 -9.63
N GLY A 48 -9.49 -9.10 -9.29
CA GLY A 48 -9.52 -10.21 -8.36
C GLY A 48 -8.23 -10.35 -7.55
N ILE A 49 -7.93 -11.57 -7.13
CA ILE A 49 -6.68 -11.98 -6.49
C ILE A 49 -6.11 -13.10 -7.35
N ASN A 50 -4.98 -12.84 -8.02
CA ASN A 50 -4.35 -13.78 -8.93
C ASN A 50 -2.90 -14.09 -8.52
N PRO A 51 -2.67 -15.09 -7.66
CA PRO A 51 -1.34 -15.45 -7.21
C PRO A 51 -0.48 -16.15 -8.28
N ARG A 52 -1.07 -16.49 -9.44
CA ARG A 52 -0.35 -17.13 -10.54
C ARG A 52 0.34 -16.14 -11.48
N ARG A 53 -0.01 -14.85 -11.39
CA ARG A 53 0.65 -13.78 -12.13
C ARG A 53 1.72 -13.11 -11.29
N ASP A 54 2.70 -12.54 -11.99
CA ASP A 54 3.81 -11.84 -11.34
C ASP A 54 3.32 -10.67 -10.49
N SER A 55 3.96 -10.52 -9.34
CA SER A 55 3.85 -9.37 -8.45
C SER A 55 5.24 -8.85 -8.11
N ASP A 56 5.36 -7.55 -7.85
CA ASP A 56 6.63 -6.95 -7.46
C ASP A 56 6.78 -7.01 -5.93
N PRO A 57 7.64 -7.87 -5.38
CA PRO A 57 7.88 -7.98 -3.95
C PRO A 57 8.83 -6.92 -3.41
N THR A 58 9.37 -6.04 -4.26
CA THR A 58 10.39 -5.08 -3.87
C THR A 58 9.89 -4.10 -2.83
N LEU A 59 10.55 -4.08 -1.68
CA LEU A 59 10.34 -3.12 -0.62
C LEU A 59 11.56 -2.19 -0.57
N THR A 60 11.34 -0.93 -0.84
CA THR A 60 12.40 0.09 -0.85
C THR A 60 12.20 1.04 0.32
N ALA A 61 13.27 1.38 1.04
CA ALA A 61 13.23 2.37 2.10
C ALA A 61 14.34 3.41 1.94
N LEU A 62 13.98 4.69 2.07
CA LEU A 62 14.91 5.80 2.28
C LEU A 62 14.97 6.06 3.78
N VAL A 63 16.13 5.88 4.35
CA VAL A 63 16.39 6.14 5.77
C VAL A 63 17.13 7.46 5.91
N PHE A 64 16.52 8.39 6.64
CA PHE A 64 17.09 9.67 7.00
C PHE A 64 17.69 9.54 8.39
N SER A 65 19.03 9.58 8.51
CA SER A 65 19.75 9.38 9.77
C SER A 65 20.31 10.69 10.30
N LYS A 66 20.16 10.90 11.61
CA LYS A 66 20.77 12.01 12.34
C LYS A 66 22.30 11.83 12.40
N ARG A 67 23.01 12.84 12.92
CA ARG A 67 24.47 12.78 13.11
C ARG A 67 24.96 11.67 14.04
N ASP A 68 24.12 11.27 15.00
CA ASP A 68 24.40 10.17 15.93
C ASP A 68 24.10 8.78 15.36
N GLY A 69 23.64 8.72 14.10
CA GLY A 69 23.26 7.49 13.41
C GLY A 69 21.83 7.02 13.68
N SER A 70 21.12 7.62 14.62
CA SER A 70 19.71 7.27 14.87
C SER A 70 18.81 7.72 13.71
N PRO A 71 17.73 6.99 13.39
CA PRO A 71 16.82 7.38 12.34
C PRO A 71 16.04 8.66 12.73
N ALA A 72 15.97 9.62 11.81
CA ALA A 72 15.12 10.80 11.91
C ALA A 72 13.75 10.57 11.28
N ALA A 73 13.71 9.83 10.17
CA ALA A 73 12.50 9.42 9.47
C ALA A 73 12.81 8.26 8.50
N VAL A 74 11.78 7.50 8.15
CA VAL A 74 11.84 6.49 7.09
C VAL A 74 10.73 6.76 6.08
N LEU A 75 11.07 6.82 4.80
CA LEU A 75 10.12 6.82 3.69
C LEU A 75 10.22 5.48 2.99
N TYR A 76 9.17 4.68 3.02
CA TYR A 76 9.17 3.39 2.33
C TYR A 76 8.21 3.34 1.15
N SER A 77 8.58 2.55 0.16
CA SER A 77 7.79 2.33 -1.06
C SER A 77 7.59 0.85 -1.31
N TYR A 78 6.35 0.49 -1.65
CA TYR A 78 5.94 -0.87 -1.93
C TYR A 78 4.79 -0.90 -2.94
N ALA A 79 4.79 -1.90 -3.83
CA ALA A 79 3.78 -2.04 -4.87
C ALA A 79 2.52 -2.73 -4.32
N ILE A 80 1.70 -1.99 -3.58
CA ILE A 80 0.43 -2.49 -3.05
C ILE A 80 -0.64 -1.39 -3.02
N LYS A 81 -1.84 -1.70 -3.50
CA LYS A 81 -3.03 -0.91 -3.18
C LYS A 81 -3.48 -1.29 -1.77
N SER A 82 -3.52 -0.33 -0.86
CA SER A 82 -4.02 -0.52 0.50
C SER A 82 -5.54 -0.74 0.46
N SER A 83 -5.99 -2.00 0.49
CA SER A 83 -7.39 -2.37 0.19
C SER A 83 -7.85 -3.66 0.87
N VAL A 84 -7.31 -3.99 2.03
CA VAL A 84 -7.77 -5.14 2.84
C VAL A 84 -9.22 -4.95 3.28
N LEU A 85 -9.55 -3.73 3.72
CA LEU A 85 -10.88 -3.35 4.22
C LEU A 85 -11.78 -2.74 3.14
N GLU A 86 -11.34 -2.72 1.88
CA GLU A 86 -12.13 -2.14 0.78
C GLU A 86 -13.49 -2.85 0.63
N ASN A 87 -14.58 -2.08 0.67
CA ASN A 87 -15.96 -2.54 0.59
C ASN A 87 -16.39 -3.53 1.71
N VAL A 88 -15.65 -3.60 2.81
CA VAL A 88 -16.10 -4.37 3.97
C VAL A 88 -17.25 -3.65 4.64
N THR A 89 -18.32 -4.38 4.91
CA THR A 89 -19.46 -3.93 5.74
C THR A 89 -19.38 -4.68 7.05
N MET A 90 -19.40 -3.97 8.16
CA MET A 90 -19.39 -4.56 9.50
C MET A 90 -20.75 -5.17 9.85
N SER A 91 -20.81 -6.01 10.89
CA SER A 91 -22.05 -6.67 11.30
C SER A 91 -23.17 -5.70 11.70
N ASN A 92 -22.80 -4.49 12.15
CA ASN A 92 -23.74 -3.40 12.45
C ASN A 92 -24.18 -2.60 11.21
N GLY A 93 -23.71 -2.97 10.01
CA GLY A 93 -23.99 -2.27 8.75
C GLY A 93 -23.10 -1.04 8.47
N GLU A 94 -22.16 -0.73 9.35
CA GLU A 94 -21.28 0.43 9.18
C GLU A 94 -20.08 0.17 8.26
N HIS A 95 -19.53 1.27 7.74
CA HIS A 95 -18.27 1.30 7.00
C HIS A 95 -17.28 2.20 7.73
N TYR A 96 -16.02 1.79 7.78
CA TYR A 96 -14.96 2.55 8.45
C TYR A 96 -13.95 3.10 7.46
N ALA A 97 -13.53 4.34 7.69
CA ALA A 97 -12.35 4.89 7.03
C ALA A 97 -11.09 4.42 7.76
N SER A 98 -10.13 3.89 7.01
CA SER A 98 -8.88 3.37 7.55
C SER A 98 -7.72 3.70 6.60
N ALA A 99 -6.52 3.88 7.16
CA ALA A 99 -5.28 3.91 6.39
C ALA A 99 -4.86 2.51 5.87
N ASP A 100 -5.66 1.48 6.20
CA ASP A 100 -5.53 0.10 5.78
C ASP A 100 -4.13 -0.50 6.06
N VAL A 101 -3.69 -1.50 5.31
CA VAL A 101 -2.49 -2.30 5.62
C VAL A 101 -1.20 -1.46 5.66
N THR A 102 -1.06 -0.48 4.79
CA THR A 102 0.16 0.33 4.74
C THR A 102 0.23 1.31 5.89
N GLY A 103 -0.89 1.93 6.27
CA GLY A 103 -0.92 2.81 7.44
C GLY A 103 -0.75 2.05 8.74
N ALA A 104 -1.42 0.90 8.90
CA ALA A 104 -1.25 0.05 10.08
C ALA A 104 0.21 -0.44 10.23
N ALA A 105 0.85 -0.84 9.13
CA ALA A 105 2.26 -1.22 9.15
C ALA A 105 3.18 -0.03 9.49
N GLY A 106 2.87 1.16 8.98
CA GLY A 106 3.59 2.39 9.30
C GLY A 106 3.60 2.69 10.79
N VAL A 107 2.42 2.71 11.43
CA VAL A 107 2.30 2.93 12.90
C VAL A 107 3.09 1.90 13.71
N LYS A 108 3.04 0.63 13.32
CA LYS A 108 3.82 -0.42 13.99
C LYS A 108 5.32 -0.23 13.81
N ALA A 109 5.75 0.18 12.61
CA ALA A 109 7.15 0.45 12.32
C ALA A 109 7.66 1.71 13.05
N GLU A 110 6.86 2.76 13.17
CA GLU A 110 7.18 3.94 13.98
C GLU A 110 7.48 3.57 15.44
N ALA A 111 6.66 2.71 16.03
CA ALA A 111 6.86 2.23 17.41
C ALA A 111 8.18 1.46 17.56
N ARG A 112 8.62 0.74 16.52
CA ARG A 112 9.86 -0.07 16.56
C ARG A 112 11.12 0.72 16.21
N LEU A 113 11.00 1.66 15.26
CA LEU A 113 12.13 2.43 14.74
C LEU A 113 12.35 3.75 15.49
N GLY A 114 11.38 4.18 16.29
CA GLY A 114 11.44 5.40 17.08
C GLY A 114 11.46 6.68 16.26
N CYS A 115 10.92 6.65 15.04
CA CYS A 115 10.88 7.80 14.14
C CYS A 115 9.63 7.74 13.24
N PRO A 116 9.22 8.86 12.63
CA PRO A 116 8.13 8.88 11.64
C PRO A 116 8.40 7.95 10.47
N VAL A 117 7.36 7.19 10.06
CA VAL A 117 7.40 6.26 8.93
C VAL A 117 6.32 6.61 7.91
N LEU A 118 6.73 6.97 6.71
CA LEU A 118 5.87 7.45 5.64
C LEU A 118 5.80 6.43 4.52
N PHE A 119 4.59 6.17 4.02
CA PHE A 119 4.37 5.29 2.87
C PHE A 119 4.28 6.08 1.56
N LEU A 120 4.97 5.60 0.54
CA LEU A 120 4.86 6.06 -0.84
C LEU A 120 4.48 4.88 -1.73
N MET A 121 3.31 4.93 -2.33
CA MET A 121 2.84 3.87 -3.21
C MET A 121 3.71 3.79 -4.47
N SER A 122 4.28 2.61 -4.74
CA SER A 122 4.99 2.29 -5.97
C SER A 122 4.01 1.98 -7.12
N ALA A 123 4.48 1.36 -8.19
CA ALA A 123 3.66 0.93 -9.33
C ALA A 123 2.67 -0.18 -8.91
N ALA A 124 1.56 0.21 -8.30
CA ALA A 124 0.55 -0.69 -7.71
C ALA A 124 -0.75 -0.76 -8.51
N GLY A 125 -0.74 -0.36 -9.79
CA GLY A 125 -1.94 -0.35 -10.62
C GLY A 125 -2.61 -1.72 -10.78
N ASP A 126 -1.83 -2.78 -10.69
CA ASP A 126 -2.27 -4.17 -10.77
C ASP A 126 -1.98 -4.98 -9.50
N GLN A 127 -1.57 -4.35 -8.39
CA GLN A 127 -1.14 -5.01 -7.17
C GLN A 127 -2.15 -4.77 -6.02
N VAL A 128 -2.61 -5.87 -5.42
CA VAL A 128 -3.55 -5.85 -4.28
C VAL A 128 -3.05 -6.75 -3.16
N PRO A 129 -3.57 -6.61 -1.92
CA PRO A 129 -3.26 -7.54 -0.85
C PRO A 129 -3.65 -8.98 -1.23
N CYS A 130 -2.83 -9.96 -0.84
CA CYS A 130 -3.07 -11.38 -1.08
C CYS A 130 -4.31 -11.93 -0.33
N LYS A 131 -4.82 -11.19 0.65
CA LYS A 131 -6.08 -11.46 1.35
C LYS A 131 -6.85 -10.16 1.54
N LYS A 132 -8.17 -10.25 1.46
CA LYS A 132 -9.10 -9.11 1.62
C LYS A 132 -10.27 -9.52 2.49
N GLY A 133 -10.87 -8.54 3.14
CA GLY A 133 -12.09 -8.76 3.95
C GLY A 133 -13.37 -8.85 3.14
N ASN A 134 -13.36 -8.35 1.90
CA ASN A 134 -14.48 -8.47 0.96
C ASN A 134 -13.96 -8.92 -0.41
N TYR A 135 -14.51 -10.02 -0.94
CA TYR A 135 -14.11 -10.61 -2.20
C TYR A 135 -15.23 -11.45 -2.83
N LEU A 136 -15.07 -11.80 -4.11
CA LEU A 136 -15.93 -12.78 -4.78
C LEU A 136 -15.23 -14.14 -4.85
N GLU A 137 -15.95 -15.18 -4.53
CA GLU A 137 -15.52 -16.57 -4.65
C GLU A 137 -16.44 -17.31 -5.61
N LEU A 138 -15.89 -18.29 -6.34
CA LEU A 138 -16.69 -19.19 -7.16
C LEU A 138 -17.26 -20.31 -6.28
N ASP A 139 -18.57 -20.48 -6.28
CA ASP A 139 -19.20 -21.61 -5.64
C ASP A 139 -18.96 -22.92 -6.44
N SER A 140 -19.39 -24.04 -5.90
CA SER A 140 -19.23 -25.37 -6.55
C SER A 140 -19.99 -25.51 -7.88
N ARG A 141 -20.87 -24.57 -8.20
CA ARG A 141 -21.66 -24.50 -9.44
C ARG A 141 -21.08 -23.50 -10.44
N GLY A 142 -19.96 -22.84 -10.09
CA GLY A 142 -19.32 -21.82 -10.93
C GLY A 142 -19.99 -20.43 -10.87
N HIS A 143 -20.87 -20.19 -9.91
CA HIS A 143 -21.46 -18.86 -9.69
C HIS A 143 -20.61 -18.05 -8.72
N PHE A 144 -20.56 -16.73 -8.95
CA PHE A 144 -19.87 -15.82 -8.03
C PHE A 144 -20.71 -15.59 -6.77
N GLN A 145 -20.13 -15.86 -5.62
CA GLN A 145 -20.67 -15.54 -4.31
C GLN A 145 -19.83 -14.41 -3.68
N ALA A 146 -20.51 -13.37 -3.18
CA ALA A 146 -19.84 -12.31 -2.44
C ALA A 146 -19.57 -12.76 -1.00
N ILE A 147 -18.34 -12.69 -0.59
CA ILE A 147 -17.89 -12.98 0.78
C ILE A 147 -17.54 -11.66 1.44
N ASN A 148 -18.15 -11.41 2.60
CA ASN A 148 -17.82 -10.28 3.46
C ASN A 148 -17.50 -10.80 4.87
N LEU A 149 -16.27 -10.61 5.30
CA LEU A 149 -15.76 -11.15 6.56
C LEU A 149 -16.01 -10.22 7.77
N ALA A 150 -16.66 -9.09 7.52
CA ALA A 150 -17.00 -8.10 8.56
C ALA A 150 -15.83 -7.86 9.54
N GLU A 151 -16.01 -8.07 10.84
CA GLU A 151 -15.01 -7.83 11.89
C GLU A 151 -13.77 -8.71 11.76
N GLN A 152 -13.86 -9.89 11.14
CA GLN A 152 -12.70 -10.77 10.89
C GLN A 152 -11.69 -10.10 9.92
N SER A 153 -12.14 -9.13 9.14
CA SER A 153 -11.27 -8.36 8.26
C SER A 153 -10.17 -7.61 9.00
N TRP A 154 -10.40 -7.23 10.26
CA TRP A 154 -9.40 -6.61 11.13
C TRP A 154 -8.25 -7.57 11.46
N GLN A 155 -8.53 -8.85 11.61
CA GLN A 155 -7.50 -9.87 11.84
C GLN A 155 -6.61 -10.04 10.61
N ILE A 156 -7.19 -9.98 9.40
CA ILE A 156 -6.43 -10.00 8.14
C ILE A 156 -5.55 -8.77 8.04
N LEU A 157 -6.11 -7.59 8.34
CA LEU A 157 -5.39 -6.33 8.35
C LEU A 157 -4.20 -6.39 9.32
N ASP A 158 -4.43 -6.85 10.55
CA ASP A 158 -3.39 -6.97 11.56
C ASP A 158 -2.29 -7.94 11.13
N PHE A 159 -2.65 -9.10 10.63
CA PHE A 159 -1.71 -10.12 10.13
C PHE A 159 -0.82 -9.58 9.00
N LEU A 160 -1.42 -8.99 7.96
CA LEU A 160 -0.66 -8.48 6.82
C LEU A 160 0.17 -7.25 7.17
N SER A 161 -0.34 -6.38 8.05
CA SER A 161 0.43 -5.22 8.51
C SER A 161 1.61 -5.60 9.41
N ASN A 162 1.52 -6.70 10.17
CA ASN A 162 2.66 -7.24 10.91
C ASN A 162 3.75 -7.74 9.96
N ILE A 163 3.39 -8.50 8.92
CA ILE A 163 4.36 -8.98 7.92
C ILE A 163 5.06 -7.80 7.22
N LEU A 164 4.30 -6.78 6.81
CA LEU A 164 4.87 -5.60 6.16
C LEU A 164 5.78 -4.81 7.10
N CYS A 165 5.38 -4.63 8.35
CA CYS A 165 6.20 -3.99 9.39
C CYS A 165 7.49 -4.77 9.64
N ASP A 166 7.43 -6.09 9.79
CA ASP A 166 8.60 -6.94 10.00
C ASP A 166 9.56 -6.85 8.82
N SER A 167 9.03 -6.95 7.59
CA SER A 167 9.83 -6.81 6.35
C SER A 167 10.49 -5.44 6.25
N LEU A 168 9.78 -4.36 6.62
CA LEU A 168 10.32 -3.01 6.62
C LEU A 168 11.43 -2.84 7.66
N CYS A 169 11.20 -3.25 8.89
CA CYS A 169 12.21 -3.18 9.95
C CYS A 169 13.45 -4.02 9.62
N GLN A 170 13.26 -5.19 9.05
CA GLN A 170 14.36 -6.02 8.55
C GLN A 170 15.13 -5.32 7.41
N THR A 171 14.41 -4.72 6.46
CA THR A 171 15.02 -3.98 5.35
C THR A 171 15.87 -2.83 5.85
N VAL A 172 15.38 -2.05 6.81
CA VAL A 172 16.10 -0.91 7.39
C VAL A 172 17.32 -1.35 8.19
N ASN A 173 17.22 -2.44 8.96
CA ASN A 173 18.26 -2.85 9.90
C ASN A 173 19.31 -3.82 9.32
N CYS A 174 18.93 -4.65 8.34
CA CYS A 174 19.75 -5.78 7.90
C CYS A 174 20.21 -5.67 6.44
N SER A 175 19.61 -4.82 5.60
CA SER A 175 20.04 -4.68 4.22
C SER A 175 21.27 -3.77 4.12
N SER A 176 22.11 -4.02 3.09
CA SER A 176 23.22 -3.13 2.79
C SER A 176 22.70 -1.74 2.39
N ALA A 177 23.09 -0.73 3.15
CA ALA A 177 22.75 0.65 2.87
C ALA A 177 23.55 1.17 1.66
N ARG A 178 22.86 1.80 0.71
CA ARG A 178 23.49 2.58 -0.34
C ARG A 178 23.38 4.07 -0.01
N PRO A 179 24.48 4.72 0.43
CA PRO A 179 24.46 6.15 0.71
C PRO A 179 24.04 6.94 -0.53
N LEU A 180 23.21 7.93 -0.34
CA LEU A 180 22.81 8.86 -1.38
C LEU A 180 23.53 10.19 -1.15
N ASN A 181 24.47 10.50 -2.03
CA ASN A 181 25.24 11.73 -2.02
C ASN A 181 24.79 12.60 -3.20
N GLY A 182 24.50 13.86 -2.95
CA GLY A 182 24.11 14.77 -4.01
C GLY A 182 23.15 15.85 -3.56
N LYS A 183 22.65 16.64 -4.52
CA LYS A 183 21.63 17.65 -4.29
C LYS A 183 20.25 17.03 -4.52
N LEU A 184 19.33 17.28 -3.61
CA LEU A 184 17.92 16.98 -3.84
C LEU A 184 17.38 17.92 -4.91
N GLY A 185 16.76 17.37 -5.95
CA GLY A 185 16.13 18.13 -7.02
C GLY A 185 14.76 17.58 -7.34
N LEU A 186 13.84 18.45 -7.75
CA LEU A 186 12.54 18.08 -8.29
C LEU A 186 12.55 18.30 -9.80
N HIS A 187 12.30 17.22 -10.55
CA HIS A 187 12.08 17.30 -11.98
C HIS A 187 10.62 16.94 -12.29
N ARG A 188 9.95 17.80 -13.07
CA ARG A 188 8.58 17.54 -13.53
C ARG A 188 8.58 17.48 -15.05
N SER A 189 8.09 16.37 -15.59
CA SER A 189 7.91 16.18 -17.04
C SER A 189 6.47 15.80 -17.36
N HIS A 190 6.03 16.18 -18.55
CA HIS A 190 4.76 15.74 -19.13
C HIS A 190 5.08 14.84 -20.33
N PHE A 191 4.49 13.67 -20.35
CA PHE A 191 4.58 12.77 -21.48
C PHE A 191 3.17 12.36 -21.92
N PRO A 192 2.90 12.28 -23.24
CA PRO A 192 1.61 11.83 -23.73
C PRO A 192 1.40 10.36 -23.35
N VAL A 193 0.25 10.08 -22.76
CA VAL A 193 -0.21 8.70 -22.55
C VAL A 193 -1.05 8.35 -23.77
N PRO A 194 -0.76 7.25 -24.49
CA PRO A 194 -1.58 6.82 -25.61
C PRO A 194 -3.03 6.65 -25.16
N ASP A 195 -3.97 7.07 -25.99
CA ASP A 195 -5.38 6.82 -25.76
C ASP A 195 -5.59 5.32 -25.57
N ARG A 196 -6.36 4.96 -24.56
CA ARG A 196 -6.75 3.56 -24.35
C ARG A 196 -7.43 3.05 -25.63
N PHE A 197 -7.06 1.85 -26.05
CA PHE A 197 -7.86 1.12 -27.03
C PHE A 197 -9.34 1.22 -26.62
N PRO A 198 -10.26 1.47 -27.56
CA PRO A 198 -11.67 1.59 -27.23
C PRO A 198 -12.11 0.32 -26.50
N ILE A 199 -12.33 0.44 -25.20
CA ILE A 199 -12.93 -0.62 -24.41
C ILE A 199 -14.34 -0.77 -24.98
N PRO A 200 -14.77 -1.96 -25.42
CA PRO A 200 -16.17 -2.18 -25.79
C PRO A 200 -17.04 -1.63 -24.66
N LYS A 201 -18.09 -0.89 -24.99
CA LYS A 201 -19.02 -0.29 -24.01
C LYS A 201 -19.64 -1.40 -23.15
N ILE A 202 -18.93 -1.80 -22.10
CA ILE A 202 -19.49 -2.64 -21.04
C ILE A 202 -20.45 -1.75 -20.29
N SER A 203 -21.70 -2.18 -20.22
CA SER A 203 -22.77 -1.43 -19.58
C SER A 203 -22.37 -0.97 -18.15
N ARG A 204 -22.63 0.30 -17.83
CA ARG A 204 -22.24 1.00 -16.60
C ARG A 204 -22.90 0.49 -15.30
N SER A 205 -23.43 -0.71 -15.27
CA SER A 205 -24.26 -1.19 -14.14
C SER A 205 -23.60 -2.21 -13.20
N ARG A 206 -22.28 -2.50 -13.33
CA ARG A 206 -21.64 -3.49 -12.45
C ARG A 206 -20.76 -2.81 -11.42
N ARG A 207 -21.16 -2.92 -10.15
CA ARG A 207 -20.32 -2.64 -8.98
C ARG A 207 -19.11 -3.57 -9.06
N TYR A 208 -17.89 -3.01 -8.95
CA TYR A 208 -16.65 -3.78 -9.00
C TYR A 208 -16.52 -4.59 -7.71
N ASN A 209 -16.75 -5.88 -7.80
CA ASN A 209 -16.42 -6.83 -6.75
C ASN A 209 -15.08 -7.50 -7.06
N THR A 210 -14.31 -7.87 -6.05
CA THR A 210 -13.01 -8.57 -6.20
C THR A 210 -13.25 -10.07 -6.36
N ILE A 211 -12.66 -10.69 -7.39
CA ILE A 211 -12.75 -12.13 -7.67
C ILE A 211 -11.47 -12.82 -7.19
N ILE A 212 -11.62 -13.94 -6.47
CA ILE A 212 -10.53 -14.85 -6.11
C ILE A 212 -10.69 -16.13 -6.95
N ILE A 213 -9.62 -16.55 -7.60
CA ILE A 213 -9.54 -17.80 -8.36
C ILE A 213 -8.47 -18.70 -7.75
#